data_401b2970d75383ee8aa92498aeffd76c
#
_entry.id   401b2970d75383ee8aa92498aeffd76c
#
_cell.length_a   1.000
_cell.length_b   1.000
_cell.length_c   1.000
_cell.angle_alpha   90.00
_cell.angle_beta   90.00
_cell.angle_gamma   90.00
#
_symmetry.space_group_name_H-M   'P 1'
#
loop_
_entity.id
_entity.type
_entity.pdbx_description
1 polymer ?
#
loop_
_entity_poly.entity_id
_entity_poly.type
_entity_poly.pdbx_seq_one_letter_code
_entity_poly.pdbx_strand_id
1 'polypeptide(L)'
;MSVYLLNIALIFIWAFFLLKYKPSKNKKKAFCAIACVQWVILSGLRGMNVGADTIGYRRSFYRIGLTSWHRIFADVSDYIGGAEIKDPGYALFVKIFQVFSTNYQVYLVFIALLFMIPMAIWIYRNSSMPCLSFIIFSTLFYSFYAVTGIR
;
A
#
# COMPACT_ATOMS: atom_id res chain seq x y z
N MET A 1 -17.79 -3.28 -2.22
CA MET A 1 -18.34 -2.04 -1.62
C MET A 1 -18.46 -2.15 -0.10
N SER A 2 -19.12 -3.18 0.45
CA SER A 2 -19.35 -3.35 1.89
C SER A 2 -18.10 -3.31 2.77
N VAL A 3 -16.99 -3.90 2.34
CA VAL A 3 -15.73 -3.94 3.13
C VAL A 3 -15.12 -2.55 3.33
N TYR A 4 -15.18 -1.68 2.31
CA TYR A 4 -14.69 -0.30 2.43
C TYR A 4 -15.57 0.57 3.33
N LEU A 5 -16.89 0.38 3.28
CA LEU A 5 -17.82 1.04 4.21
C LEU A 5 -17.58 0.57 5.65
N LEU A 6 -17.37 -0.73 5.85
CA LEU A 6 -16.99 -1.27 7.14
C LEU A 6 -15.69 -0.66 7.66
N ASN A 7 -14.69 -0.50 6.79
CA ASN A 7 -13.42 0.14 7.13
C ASN A 7 -13.62 1.58 7.64
N ILE A 8 -14.45 2.37 6.94
CA ILE A 8 -14.78 3.74 7.36
C ILE A 8 -15.52 3.73 8.70
N ALA A 9 -16.50 2.84 8.88
CA ALA A 9 -17.22 2.71 10.14
C ALA A 9 -16.29 2.38 11.31
N LEU A 10 -15.34 1.47 11.12
CA LEU A 10 -14.34 1.14 12.13
C LEU A 10 -13.43 2.33 12.46
N ILE A 11 -13.03 3.16 11.48
CA ILE A 11 -12.26 4.39 11.74
C ILE A 11 -13.06 5.33 12.66
N PHE A 12 -14.37 5.50 12.43
CA PHE A 12 -15.22 6.29 13.32
C PHE A 12 -15.31 5.71 14.73
N ILE A 13 -15.44 4.39 14.85
CA ILE A 13 -15.48 3.70 16.15
C ILE A 13 -14.19 3.94 16.93
N TRP A 14 -13.03 3.74 16.30
CA TRP A 14 -11.73 4.01 16.95
C TRP A 14 -11.54 5.47 17.31
N ALA A 15 -11.99 6.40 16.44
CA ALA A 15 -11.95 7.83 16.74
C ALA A 15 -12.83 8.17 17.95
N PHE A 16 -14.02 7.60 18.05
CA PHE A 16 -14.91 7.78 19.16
C PHE A 16 -14.27 7.35 20.50
N PHE A 17 -13.67 6.15 20.55
CA PHE A 17 -13.06 5.64 21.78
C PHE A 17 -11.75 6.34 22.16
N LEU A 18 -10.93 6.70 21.17
CA LEU A 18 -9.58 7.21 21.43
C LEU A 18 -9.49 8.74 21.41
N LEU A 19 -10.31 9.43 20.59
CA LEU A 19 -10.16 10.86 20.35
C LEU A 19 -11.25 11.72 20.98
N LYS A 20 -12.43 11.16 21.32
CA LYS A 20 -13.56 11.94 21.84
C LYS A 20 -13.30 12.52 23.24
N TYR A 21 -12.67 11.75 24.13
CA TYR A 21 -12.44 12.14 25.52
C TYR A 21 -10.97 12.47 25.76
N LYS A 22 -10.64 13.78 25.90
CA LYS A 22 -9.28 14.30 26.17
C LYS A 22 -8.22 13.64 25.28
N PRO A 23 -8.10 14.05 24.01
CA PRO A 23 -7.12 13.49 23.09
C PRO A 23 -5.71 13.81 23.59
N SER A 24 -4.98 12.80 24.05
CA SER A 24 -3.56 12.90 24.39
C SER A 24 -2.72 12.53 23.16
N LYS A 25 -1.43 12.94 23.18
CA LYS A 25 -0.48 12.54 22.11
C LYS A 25 -0.42 11.02 21.92
N ASN A 26 -0.48 10.26 23.02
CA ASN A 26 -0.46 8.80 22.99
C ASN A 26 -1.74 8.22 22.36
N LYS A 27 -2.90 8.76 22.68
CA LYS A 27 -4.18 8.33 22.07
C LYS A 27 -4.22 8.64 20.58
N LYS A 28 -3.74 9.82 20.15
CA LYS A 28 -3.61 10.18 18.74
C LYS A 28 -2.67 9.22 18.01
N LYS A 29 -1.50 8.88 18.61
CA LYS A 29 -0.55 7.91 18.06
C LYS A 29 -1.19 6.52 17.92
N ALA A 30 -1.87 6.06 18.97
CA ALA A 30 -2.57 4.76 18.94
C ALA A 30 -3.65 4.71 17.85
N PHE A 31 -4.45 5.77 17.72
CA PHE A 31 -5.45 5.87 16.65
C PHE A 31 -4.83 5.76 15.26
N CYS A 32 -3.77 6.52 14.98
CA CYS A 32 -3.08 6.48 13.68
C CYS A 32 -2.46 5.11 13.41
N ALA A 33 -1.90 4.45 14.44
CA ALA A 33 -1.34 3.10 14.32
C ALA A 33 -2.43 2.07 14.01
N ILE A 34 -3.57 2.10 14.71
CA ILE A 34 -4.69 1.19 14.47
C ILE A 34 -5.26 1.38 13.07
N ALA A 35 -5.50 2.63 12.64
CA ALA A 35 -5.99 2.94 11.30
C ALA A 35 -5.00 2.49 10.22
N CYS A 36 -3.68 2.65 10.45
CA CYS A 36 -2.64 2.15 9.56
C CYS A 36 -2.71 0.62 9.42
N VAL A 37 -2.72 -0.12 10.53
CA VAL A 37 -2.80 -1.58 10.54
C VAL A 37 -4.06 -2.06 9.84
N GLN A 38 -5.20 -1.43 10.11
CA GLN A 38 -6.48 -1.74 9.47
C GLN A 38 -6.41 -1.60 7.95
N TRP A 39 -5.78 -0.52 7.44
CA TRP A 39 -5.57 -0.31 6.01
C TRP A 39 -4.56 -1.29 5.42
N VAL A 40 -3.50 -1.64 6.14
CA VAL A 40 -2.54 -2.66 5.70
C VAL A 40 -3.22 -4.03 5.54
N ILE A 41 -4.07 -4.41 6.50
CA ILE A 41 -4.87 -5.64 6.42
C ILE A 41 -5.78 -5.60 5.19
N LEU A 42 -6.54 -4.52 5.01
CA LEU A 42 -7.47 -4.36 3.89
C LEU A 42 -6.76 -4.42 2.52
N SER A 43 -5.63 -3.73 2.39
CA SER A 43 -4.88 -3.63 1.13
C SER A 43 -4.00 -4.86 0.88
N GLY A 44 -3.31 -5.33 1.91
CA GLY A 44 -2.34 -6.41 1.82
C GLY A 44 -2.97 -7.79 1.75
N LEU A 45 -4.14 -8.00 2.37
CA LEU A 45 -4.86 -9.29 2.32
C LEU A 45 -5.98 -9.31 1.28
N ARG A 46 -5.97 -8.37 0.35
CA ARG A 46 -6.97 -8.33 -0.74
C ARG A 46 -6.93 -9.60 -1.58
N GLY A 47 -8.13 -10.05 -1.97
CA GLY A 47 -8.29 -11.18 -2.90
C GLY A 47 -7.90 -10.80 -4.34
N MET A 48 -7.74 -11.82 -5.17
CA MET A 48 -7.34 -11.70 -6.59
C MET A 48 -8.32 -10.91 -7.46
N ASN A 49 -9.57 -10.84 -7.05
CA ASN A 49 -10.66 -10.18 -7.80
C ASN A 49 -10.80 -8.70 -7.42
N VAL A 50 -9.91 -8.18 -6.57
CA VAL A 50 -9.93 -6.78 -6.15
C VAL A 50 -8.89 -5.99 -6.94
N GLY A 51 -9.38 -5.09 -7.78
CA GLY A 51 -8.56 -4.28 -8.69
C GLY A 51 -8.46 -4.87 -10.10
N ALA A 52 -8.65 -4.03 -11.12
CA ALA A 52 -8.68 -4.44 -12.52
C ALA A 52 -7.38 -5.11 -12.98
N ASP A 53 -6.24 -4.68 -12.47
CA ASP A 53 -4.91 -5.11 -12.90
C ASP A 53 -4.25 -6.16 -11.98
N THR A 54 -4.91 -6.60 -10.91
CA THR A 54 -4.30 -7.49 -9.90
C THR A 54 -3.78 -8.80 -10.50
N ILE A 55 -4.52 -9.37 -11.44
CA ILE A 55 -4.11 -10.60 -12.15
C ILE A 55 -2.87 -10.34 -13.00
N GLY A 56 -2.82 -9.20 -13.70
CA GLY A 56 -1.67 -8.76 -14.50
C GLY A 56 -0.41 -8.59 -13.66
N TYR A 57 -0.51 -7.93 -12.52
CA TYR A 57 0.61 -7.74 -11.59
C TYR A 57 1.11 -9.05 -11.01
N ARG A 58 0.22 -9.97 -10.66
CA ARG A 58 0.60 -11.29 -10.18
C ARG A 58 1.37 -12.07 -11.24
N ARG A 59 0.88 -12.09 -12.49
CA ARG A 59 1.60 -12.74 -13.61
C ARG A 59 2.98 -12.12 -13.82
N SER A 60 3.04 -10.79 -13.77
CA SER A 60 4.30 -10.03 -13.88
C SER A 60 5.27 -10.38 -12.75
N PHE A 61 4.80 -10.45 -11.52
CA PHE A 61 5.60 -10.83 -10.36
C PHE A 61 6.28 -12.19 -10.57
N TYR A 62 5.54 -13.23 -10.94
CA TYR A 62 6.13 -14.56 -11.17
C TYR A 62 7.05 -14.60 -12.39
N ARG A 63 6.70 -13.89 -13.47
CA ARG A 63 7.56 -13.78 -14.67
C ARG A 63 8.90 -13.14 -14.34
N ILE A 64 8.91 -12.05 -13.57
CA ILE A 64 10.12 -11.38 -13.11
C ILE A 64 10.97 -12.32 -12.26
N GLY A 65 10.35 -13.19 -11.46
CA GLY A 65 11.05 -14.23 -10.71
C GLY A 65 11.91 -15.15 -11.57
N LEU A 66 11.39 -15.49 -12.74
CA LEU A 66 12.09 -16.36 -13.72
C LEU A 66 13.13 -15.62 -14.56
N THR A 67 13.11 -14.28 -14.58
CA THR A 67 14.06 -13.46 -15.34
C THR A 67 15.40 -13.40 -14.60
N SER A 68 16.51 -13.56 -15.32
CA SER A 68 17.86 -13.46 -14.74
C SER A 68 18.16 -12.02 -14.30
N TRP A 69 19.03 -11.87 -13.30
CA TRP A 69 19.49 -10.55 -12.85
C TRP A 69 20.18 -9.77 -13.95
N HIS A 70 21.00 -10.45 -14.77
CA HIS A 70 21.69 -9.83 -15.90
C HIS A 70 20.69 -9.17 -16.86
N ARG A 71 19.59 -9.85 -17.19
CA ARG A 71 18.55 -9.30 -18.07
C ARG A 71 17.86 -8.09 -17.45
N ILE A 72 17.55 -8.11 -16.16
CA ILE A 72 16.92 -6.98 -15.46
C ILE A 72 17.83 -5.76 -15.44
N PHE A 73 19.13 -5.93 -15.19
CA PHE A 73 20.07 -4.82 -15.24
C PHE A 73 20.31 -4.30 -16.67
N ALA A 74 20.31 -5.19 -17.66
CA ALA A 74 20.37 -4.78 -19.07
C ALA A 74 19.14 -3.92 -19.43
N ASP A 75 17.93 -4.36 -19.09
CA ASP A 75 16.69 -3.62 -19.35
C ASP A 75 16.69 -2.22 -18.68
N VAL A 76 17.25 -2.09 -17.47
CA VAL A 76 17.42 -0.79 -16.79
C VAL A 76 18.46 0.08 -17.53
N SER A 77 19.59 -0.49 -17.93
CA SER A 77 20.63 0.22 -18.65
C SER A 77 20.15 0.72 -20.01
N ASP A 78 19.45 -0.15 -20.76
CA ASP A 78 18.90 0.16 -22.07
C ASP A 78 17.84 1.27 -21.99
N TYR A 79 16.99 1.23 -20.91
CA TYR A 79 16.02 2.30 -20.65
C TYR A 79 16.69 3.65 -20.38
N ILE A 80 17.78 3.68 -19.59
CA ILE A 80 18.58 4.90 -19.36
C ILE A 80 19.22 5.36 -20.67
N GLY A 81 19.58 4.44 -21.56
CA GLY A 81 20.09 4.71 -22.90
C GLY A 81 19.04 5.20 -23.92
N GLY A 82 17.76 5.32 -23.51
CA GLY A 82 16.67 5.82 -24.35
C GLY A 82 15.86 4.74 -25.07
N ALA A 83 16.04 3.46 -24.74
CA ALA A 83 15.20 2.40 -25.28
C ALA A 83 13.80 2.39 -24.64
N GLU A 84 12.78 2.09 -25.44
CA GLU A 84 11.40 1.95 -24.97
C GLU A 84 11.19 0.60 -24.24
N ILE A 85 11.59 0.55 -22.98
CA ILE A 85 11.36 -0.62 -22.12
C ILE A 85 10.31 -0.29 -21.07
N LYS A 86 9.30 -1.16 -20.96
CA LYS A 86 8.18 -0.95 -20.06
C LYS A 86 8.56 -1.21 -18.60
N ASP A 87 8.49 -0.16 -17.78
CA ASP A 87 8.59 -0.19 -16.32
C ASP A 87 9.81 -0.98 -15.75
N PRO A 88 11.07 -0.73 -16.20
CA PRO A 88 12.23 -1.51 -15.74
C PRO A 88 12.52 -1.30 -14.25
N GLY A 89 12.18 -0.13 -13.69
CA GLY A 89 12.28 0.14 -12.26
C GLY A 89 11.34 -0.75 -11.42
N TYR A 90 10.13 -1.00 -11.91
CA TYR A 90 9.21 -1.94 -11.27
C TYR A 90 9.78 -3.38 -11.29
N ALA A 91 10.33 -3.81 -12.41
CA ALA A 91 10.94 -5.13 -12.53
C ALA A 91 12.12 -5.30 -11.55
N LEU A 92 12.99 -4.30 -11.44
CA LEU A 92 14.11 -4.29 -10.50
C LEU A 92 13.60 -4.33 -9.03
N PHE A 93 12.62 -3.51 -8.69
CA PHE A 93 12.05 -3.47 -7.35
C PHE A 93 11.43 -4.82 -6.94
N VAL A 94 10.64 -5.43 -7.82
CA VAL A 94 10.06 -6.76 -7.60
C VAL A 94 11.14 -7.81 -7.43
N LYS A 95 12.20 -7.76 -8.26
CA LYS A 95 13.30 -8.73 -8.20
C LYS A 95 14.08 -8.64 -6.89
N ILE A 96 14.32 -7.41 -6.40
CA ILE A 96 14.94 -7.18 -5.09
C ILE A 96 14.06 -7.77 -3.97
N PHE A 97 12.75 -7.50 -4.01
CA PHE A 97 11.83 -8.06 -3.02
C PHE A 97 11.85 -9.59 -3.02
N GLN A 98 11.93 -10.22 -4.19
CA GLN A 98 11.92 -11.69 -4.33
C GLN A 98 13.15 -12.39 -3.72
N VAL A 99 14.20 -11.65 -3.38
CA VAL A 99 15.31 -12.19 -2.56
C VAL A 99 14.82 -12.58 -1.15
N PHE A 100 13.81 -11.85 -0.63
CA PHE A 100 13.23 -12.09 0.69
C PHE A 100 12.05 -13.07 0.65
N SER A 101 11.17 -12.94 -0.34
CA SER A 101 10.00 -13.79 -0.47
C SER A 101 9.49 -13.89 -1.90
N THR A 102 9.24 -15.12 -2.36
CA THR A 102 8.60 -15.41 -3.65
C THR A 102 7.07 -15.47 -3.58
N ASN A 103 6.50 -15.20 -2.41
CA ASN A 103 5.05 -15.22 -2.20
C ASN A 103 4.45 -13.86 -2.58
N TYR A 104 3.55 -13.86 -3.56
CA TYR A 104 2.86 -12.65 -4.01
C TYR A 104 2.01 -11.98 -2.91
N GLN A 105 1.42 -12.75 -2.00
CA GLN A 105 0.63 -12.18 -0.90
C GLN A 105 1.50 -11.39 0.08
N VAL A 106 2.70 -11.90 0.38
CA VAL A 106 3.69 -11.19 1.21
C VAL A 106 4.14 -9.91 0.52
N TYR A 107 4.30 -9.94 -0.81
CA TYR A 107 4.59 -8.75 -1.61
C TYR A 107 3.49 -7.68 -1.49
N LEU A 108 2.21 -8.07 -1.56
CA LEU A 108 1.10 -7.12 -1.39
C LEU A 108 1.09 -6.48 0.01
N VAL A 109 1.35 -7.27 1.06
CA VAL A 109 1.47 -6.75 2.44
C VAL A 109 2.64 -5.78 2.54
N PHE A 110 3.78 -6.12 1.95
CA PHE A 110 4.97 -5.25 1.95
C PHE A 110 4.69 -3.90 1.27
N ILE A 111 4.06 -3.91 0.09
CA ILE A 111 3.64 -2.66 -0.60
C ILE A 111 2.66 -1.86 0.25
N ALA A 112 1.68 -2.52 0.87
CA ALA A 112 0.73 -1.86 1.75
C ALA A 112 1.43 -1.18 2.94
N LEU A 113 2.40 -1.84 3.56
CA LEU A 113 3.21 -1.27 4.65
C LEU A 113 4.05 -0.08 4.17
N LEU A 114 4.72 -0.23 3.02
CA LEU A 114 5.57 0.82 2.44
C LEU A 114 4.79 2.11 2.17
N PHE A 115 3.52 2.00 1.81
CA PHE A 115 2.65 3.15 1.56
C PHE A 115 1.97 3.67 2.83
N MET A 116 1.40 2.77 3.65
CA MET A 116 0.55 3.17 4.77
C MET A 116 1.34 3.70 5.97
N ILE A 117 2.56 3.21 6.21
CA ILE A 117 3.37 3.70 7.34
C ILE A 117 3.76 5.18 7.16
N PRO A 118 4.35 5.62 6.03
CA PRO A 118 4.64 7.04 5.81
C PRO A 118 3.37 7.91 5.88
N MET A 119 2.26 7.43 5.30
CA MET A 119 0.98 8.16 5.34
C MET A 119 0.46 8.34 6.76
N ALA A 120 0.47 7.29 7.58
CA ALA A 120 0.04 7.37 8.97
C ALA A 120 0.94 8.29 9.82
N ILE A 121 2.26 8.25 9.59
CA ILE A 121 3.21 9.15 10.25
C ILE A 121 2.94 10.59 9.83
N TRP A 122 2.69 10.84 8.55
CA TRP A 122 2.40 12.18 8.03
C TRP A 122 1.10 12.74 8.64
N ILE A 123 0.02 11.94 8.67
CA ILE A 123 -1.24 12.32 9.31
C ILE A 123 -1.03 12.59 10.81
N TYR A 124 -0.29 11.72 11.51
CA TYR A 124 -0.01 11.90 12.93
C TYR A 124 0.72 13.22 13.22
N ARG A 125 1.71 13.58 12.38
CA ARG A 125 2.53 14.79 12.60
C ARG A 125 1.82 16.07 12.20
N ASN A 126 1.10 16.07 11.07
CA ASN A 126 0.64 17.29 10.42
C ASN A 126 -0.87 17.54 10.57
N SER A 127 -1.69 16.53 10.90
CA SER A 127 -3.13 16.71 11.02
C SER A 127 -3.54 17.06 12.44
N SER A 128 -4.35 18.10 12.58
CA SER A 128 -5.07 18.42 13.83
C SER A 128 -6.26 17.47 14.05
N MET A 129 -6.84 16.95 12.97
CA MET A 129 -8.03 16.07 12.98
C MET A 129 -7.73 14.74 12.24
N PRO A 130 -6.98 13.81 12.85
CA PRO A 130 -6.52 12.60 12.18
C PRO A 130 -7.67 11.69 11.69
N CYS A 131 -8.80 11.67 12.40
CA CYS A 131 -9.98 10.94 11.96
C CYS A 131 -10.47 11.45 10.61
N LEU A 132 -10.65 12.75 10.45
CA LEU A 132 -11.07 13.37 9.20
C LEU A 132 -10.07 13.09 8.07
N SER A 133 -8.77 13.15 8.36
CA SER A 133 -7.73 12.86 7.37
C SER A 133 -7.78 11.42 6.86
N PHE A 134 -8.00 10.44 7.73
CA PHE A 134 -8.19 9.05 7.30
C PHE A 134 -9.50 8.82 6.55
N ILE A 135 -10.58 9.54 6.88
CA ILE A 135 -11.83 9.48 6.13
C ILE A 135 -11.64 10.06 4.73
N ILE A 136 -11.02 11.25 4.60
CA ILE A 136 -10.71 11.86 3.31
C ILE A 136 -9.83 10.92 2.48
N PHE A 137 -8.78 10.34 3.08
CA PHE A 137 -7.94 9.33 2.43
C PHE A 137 -8.77 8.15 1.91
N SER A 138 -9.73 7.68 2.71
CA SER A 138 -10.60 6.54 2.38
C SER A 138 -11.62 6.84 1.28
N THR A 139 -12.08 8.08 1.16
CA THR A 139 -13.19 8.47 0.26
C THR A 139 -12.71 9.08 -1.05
N LEU A 140 -11.55 9.74 -1.10
CA LEU A 140 -11.04 10.44 -2.28
C LEU A 140 -10.26 9.56 -3.27
N PHE A 141 -10.57 8.27 -3.38
CA PHE A 141 -9.90 7.33 -4.29
C PHE A 141 -8.39 7.12 -4.07
N TYR A 142 -7.73 7.90 -3.20
CA TYR A 142 -6.32 7.67 -2.87
C TYR A 142 -6.08 6.25 -2.32
N SER A 143 -7.03 5.75 -1.55
CA SER A 143 -7.02 4.35 -1.09
C SER A 143 -7.16 3.36 -2.23
N PHE A 144 -7.93 3.69 -3.28
CA PHE A 144 -8.06 2.85 -4.47
C PHE A 144 -6.73 2.79 -5.25
N TYR A 145 -6.07 3.93 -5.47
CA TYR A 145 -4.76 3.96 -6.11
C TYR A 145 -3.69 3.27 -5.27
N ALA A 146 -3.70 3.44 -3.95
CA ALA A 146 -2.80 2.73 -3.04
C ALA A 146 -2.95 1.20 -3.10
N VAL A 147 -4.17 0.74 -3.40
CA VAL A 147 -4.50 -0.70 -3.47
C VAL A 147 -4.30 -1.26 -4.88
N THR A 148 -4.56 -0.48 -5.93
CA THR A 148 -4.58 -0.97 -7.33
C THR A 148 -3.44 -0.44 -8.20
N GLY A 149 -2.91 0.72 -7.89
CA GLY A 149 -1.85 1.39 -8.66
C GLY A 149 -0.46 1.05 -8.14
N ILE A 150 0.06 -0.12 -8.53
CA ILE A 150 1.45 -0.52 -8.18
C ILE A 150 2.45 -0.03 -9.25
N ARG A 151 2.04 0.82 -10.15
CA ARG A 151 2.92 1.45 -11.15
C ARG A 151 3.45 2.77 -10.66
#